data_3b4130e448ef5399a65bce825b1fb69e
#
_entry.id   3b4130e448ef5399a65bce825b1fb69e
#
_cell.length_a   1.000
_cell.length_b   1.000
_cell.length_c   1.000
_cell.angle_alpha   90.00
_cell.angle_beta   90.00
_cell.angle_gamma   90.00
#
_symmetry.space_group_name_H-M   'P 1'
#
loop_
_entity.id
_entity.type
_entity.pdbx_description
1 polymer ?
#
loop_
_entity_poly.entity_id
_entity_poly.type
_entity_poly.pdbx_seq_one_letter_code
_entity_poly.pdbx_strand_id
1 'polypeptide(L)'
;MSRLMLLSLVGVLALVVAGPSAPPTIPAATDKPDPAAAVRARKTVRMLDDIYKTAIVLITDKYVKDKQDYPAGRAAIKWCADVSKKGSHEVRLIDVTGEPRGGVNVAKDDFDKEGVKQLKAGKGYYEQLIKKGDKTYLRMITPVPVVMEKCTMCHKNYKGVKNGQPVGALTYTVPVE
;
A
#
# COMPACT_ATOMS: atom_id res chain seq x y z
N MET A 1 -65.72 -70.99 27.65
CA MET A 1 -64.40 -71.14 28.26
C MET A 1 -63.37 -70.35 27.40
N SER A 2 -63.15 -69.11 27.78
CA SER A 2 -62.35 -68.18 26.96
C SER A 2 -61.03 -67.91 27.67
N ARG A 3 -59.90 -68.17 27.06
CA ARG A 3 -58.60 -67.88 27.60
C ARG A 3 -58.12 -66.56 26.99
N LEU A 4 -57.98 -65.60 27.83
CA LEU A 4 -57.42 -64.27 27.50
C LEU A 4 -55.91 -64.34 27.51
N MET A 5 -55.25 -64.10 26.37
CA MET A 5 -53.78 -63.98 26.25
C MET A 5 -53.42 -62.50 26.38
N LEU A 6 -52.68 -62.15 27.47
CA LEU A 6 -52.04 -60.83 27.62
C LEU A 6 -50.71 -60.86 26.89
N LEU A 7 -50.56 -60.00 25.86
CA LEU A 7 -49.27 -59.66 25.25
C LEU A 7 -48.68 -58.46 26.02
N SER A 8 -47.53 -58.70 26.70
CA SER A 8 -46.72 -57.69 27.28
C SER A 8 -45.83 -57.02 26.24
N LEU A 9 -46.03 -55.77 25.98
CA LEU A 9 -45.18 -54.95 25.12
C LEU A 9 -44.04 -54.39 25.93
N VAL A 10 -42.84 -54.91 25.79
CA VAL A 10 -41.62 -54.35 26.41
C VAL A 10 -41.10 -53.24 25.50
N GLY A 11 -41.29 -51.96 25.88
CA GLY A 11 -40.73 -50.79 25.23
C GLY A 11 -39.26 -50.60 25.60
N VAL A 12 -38.39 -50.79 24.62
CA VAL A 12 -36.97 -50.43 24.79
C VAL A 12 -36.81 -48.93 24.59
N LEU A 13 -36.55 -48.21 25.64
CA LEU A 13 -36.23 -46.78 25.64
C LEU A 13 -34.75 -46.63 25.27
N ALA A 14 -34.45 -46.28 24.01
CA ALA A 14 -33.07 -45.97 23.60
C ALA A 14 -32.67 -44.59 24.11
N LEU A 15 -31.77 -44.53 25.09
CA LEU A 15 -31.16 -43.32 25.59
C LEU A 15 -30.12 -42.83 24.56
N VAL A 16 -30.45 -41.80 23.78
CA VAL A 16 -29.48 -41.12 22.91
C VAL A 16 -28.62 -40.21 23.78
N VAL A 17 -27.39 -40.67 24.10
CA VAL A 17 -26.39 -39.83 24.75
C VAL A 17 -25.80 -38.90 23.72
N ALA A 18 -26.21 -37.62 23.72
CA ALA A 18 -25.57 -36.56 22.95
C ALA A 18 -24.16 -36.33 23.50
N GLY A 19 -23.14 -36.79 22.79
CA GLY A 19 -21.75 -36.47 23.09
C GLY A 19 -21.47 -34.96 22.98
N PRO A 20 -20.49 -34.45 23.76
CA PRO A 20 -20.12 -33.05 23.69
C PRO A 20 -19.68 -32.71 22.25
N SER A 21 -20.41 -31.78 21.60
CA SER A 21 -20.01 -31.23 20.31
C SER A 21 -18.67 -30.51 20.46
N ALA A 22 -17.67 -30.94 19.71
CA ALA A 22 -16.38 -30.26 19.68
C ALA A 22 -16.59 -28.77 19.27
N PRO A 23 -15.92 -27.84 19.93
CA PRO A 23 -16.02 -26.42 19.55
C PRO A 23 -15.57 -26.26 18.08
N PRO A 24 -16.17 -25.31 17.33
CA PRO A 24 -15.77 -25.05 15.96
C PRO A 24 -14.26 -24.69 15.92
N THR A 25 -13.49 -25.48 15.22
CA THR A 25 -12.06 -25.21 14.99
C THR A 25 -11.97 -24.00 14.10
N ILE A 26 -11.63 -22.83 14.67
CA ILE A 26 -11.29 -21.63 13.90
C ILE A 26 -10.02 -21.98 13.12
N PRO A 27 -10.02 -21.92 11.77
CA PRO A 27 -8.82 -22.18 10.99
C PRO A 27 -7.71 -21.25 11.49
N ALA A 28 -6.55 -21.78 11.84
CA ALA A 28 -5.39 -20.98 12.19
C ALA A 28 -5.15 -19.99 11.05
N ALA A 29 -5.11 -18.69 11.37
CA ALA A 29 -4.84 -17.64 10.39
C ALA A 29 -3.51 -17.98 9.71
N THR A 30 -3.55 -18.28 8.41
CA THR A 30 -2.35 -18.56 7.63
C THR A 30 -1.47 -17.31 7.68
N ASP A 31 -0.21 -17.48 8.01
CA ASP A 31 0.78 -16.38 8.19
C ASP A 31 1.02 -15.58 6.90
N LYS A 32 0.46 -16.01 5.78
CA LYS A 32 0.52 -15.34 4.48
C LYS A 32 -0.79 -14.59 4.22
N PRO A 33 -0.72 -13.30 3.81
CA PRO A 33 -1.91 -12.56 3.44
C PRO A 33 -2.60 -13.24 2.26
N ASP A 34 -3.95 -13.14 2.23
CA ASP A 34 -4.75 -13.59 1.09
C ASP A 34 -4.18 -12.99 -0.22
N PRO A 35 -3.87 -13.81 -1.22
CA PRO A 35 -3.39 -13.31 -2.51
C PRO A 35 -4.33 -12.30 -3.16
N ALA A 36 -5.65 -12.45 -2.99
CA ALA A 36 -6.64 -11.52 -3.53
C ALA A 36 -6.57 -10.16 -2.81
N ALA A 37 -6.34 -10.13 -1.49
CA ALA A 37 -6.13 -8.90 -0.73
C ALA A 37 -4.87 -8.15 -1.19
N ALA A 38 -3.78 -8.87 -1.44
CA ALA A 38 -2.56 -8.28 -2.00
C ALA A 38 -2.80 -7.69 -3.41
N VAL A 39 -3.61 -8.34 -4.25
CA VAL A 39 -4.00 -7.80 -5.56
C VAL A 39 -4.83 -6.53 -5.41
N ARG A 40 -5.79 -6.49 -4.48
CA ARG A 40 -6.58 -5.27 -4.18
C ARG A 40 -5.68 -4.13 -3.73
N ALA A 41 -4.76 -4.38 -2.80
CA ALA A 41 -3.80 -3.38 -2.32
C ALA A 41 -2.93 -2.81 -3.46
N ARG A 42 -2.45 -3.64 -4.40
CA ARG A 42 -1.72 -3.17 -5.59
C ARG A 42 -2.57 -2.28 -6.50
N LYS A 43 -3.85 -2.62 -6.72
CA LYS A 43 -4.78 -1.77 -7.48
C LYS A 43 -4.98 -0.43 -6.79
N THR A 44 -5.14 -0.42 -5.47
CA THR A 44 -5.26 0.80 -4.67
C THR A 44 -4.01 1.67 -4.84
N VAL A 45 -2.80 1.11 -4.72
CA VAL A 45 -1.58 1.90 -4.92
C VAL A 45 -1.51 2.50 -6.33
N ARG A 46 -1.85 1.75 -7.38
CA ARG A 46 -1.84 2.27 -8.76
C ARG A 46 -2.81 3.44 -8.93
N MET A 47 -4.02 3.31 -8.42
CA MET A 47 -5.01 4.40 -8.44
C MET A 47 -4.50 5.64 -7.69
N LEU A 48 -3.93 5.47 -6.50
CA LEU A 48 -3.33 6.56 -5.74
C LEU A 48 -2.15 7.20 -6.50
N ASP A 49 -1.29 6.39 -7.11
CA ASP A 49 -0.14 6.85 -7.88
C ASP A 49 -0.57 7.73 -9.05
N ASP A 50 -1.60 7.33 -9.79
CA ASP A 50 -2.18 8.13 -10.89
C ASP A 50 -2.73 9.46 -10.37
N ILE A 51 -3.48 9.45 -9.25
CA ILE A 51 -4.05 10.66 -8.64
C ILE A 51 -2.93 11.61 -8.19
N TYR A 52 -1.95 11.11 -7.43
CA TYR A 52 -0.88 11.96 -6.90
C TYR A 52 -0.01 12.53 -8.02
N LYS A 53 0.40 11.74 -9.00
CA LYS A 53 1.23 12.20 -10.11
C LYS A 53 0.49 13.20 -11.00
N THR A 54 -0.77 12.93 -11.34
CA THR A 54 -1.59 13.85 -12.12
C THR A 54 -1.73 15.20 -11.42
N ALA A 55 -2.00 15.20 -10.11
CA ALA A 55 -2.10 16.43 -9.34
C ALA A 55 -0.77 17.19 -9.25
N ILE A 56 0.36 16.51 -9.05
CA ILE A 56 1.69 17.15 -9.04
C ILE A 56 1.98 17.80 -10.40
N VAL A 57 1.74 17.08 -11.50
CA VAL A 57 1.95 17.59 -12.86
C VAL A 57 1.05 18.79 -13.12
N LEU A 58 -0.25 18.71 -12.81
CA LEU A 58 -1.21 19.78 -13.01
C LEU A 58 -0.84 21.04 -12.20
N ILE A 59 -0.49 20.87 -10.92
CA ILE A 59 -0.06 22.00 -10.06
C ILE A 59 1.21 22.62 -10.64
N THR A 60 2.18 21.82 -11.06
CA THR A 60 3.42 22.34 -11.64
C THR A 60 3.14 23.11 -12.94
N ASP A 61 2.31 22.56 -13.82
CA ASP A 61 2.00 23.20 -15.10
C ASP A 61 1.23 24.53 -14.94
N LYS A 62 0.20 24.56 -14.10
CA LYS A 62 -0.74 25.68 -14.03
C LYS A 62 -0.31 26.79 -13.07
N TYR A 63 0.36 26.44 -11.97
CA TYR A 63 0.63 27.40 -10.91
C TYR A 63 2.10 27.80 -10.77
N VAL A 64 3.06 26.99 -11.25
CA VAL A 64 4.47 27.38 -11.25
C VAL A 64 4.76 28.21 -12.51
N LYS A 65 5.08 29.48 -12.32
CA LYS A 65 5.41 30.43 -13.40
C LYS A 65 6.90 30.73 -13.46
N ASP A 66 7.53 30.91 -12.31
CA ASP A 66 8.94 31.21 -12.20
C ASP A 66 9.59 30.52 -10.96
N LYS A 67 10.88 30.82 -10.72
CA LYS A 67 11.65 30.21 -9.61
C LYS A 67 11.28 30.76 -8.23
N GLN A 68 10.54 31.85 -8.17
CA GLN A 68 10.15 32.52 -6.92
C GLN A 68 8.80 32.01 -6.42
N ASP A 69 8.03 31.34 -7.27
CA ASP A 69 6.77 30.72 -6.88
C ASP A 69 7.00 29.65 -5.80
N TYR A 70 5.96 29.37 -5.03
CA TYR A 70 6.01 28.30 -4.03
C TYR A 70 6.34 26.96 -4.72
N PRO A 71 7.45 26.30 -4.35
CA PRO A 71 7.92 25.13 -5.09
C PRO A 71 6.91 24.00 -5.10
N ALA A 72 6.51 23.50 -6.27
CA ALA A 72 5.57 22.40 -6.43
C ALA A 72 5.98 21.14 -5.64
N GLY A 73 7.27 20.82 -5.60
CA GLY A 73 7.80 19.70 -4.80
C GLY A 73 7.55 19.88 -3.29
N ARG A 74 7.65 21.10 -2.78
CA ARG A 74 7.35 21.40 -1.37
C ARG A 74 5.86 21.29 -1.07
N ALA A 75 5.00 21.75 -1.99
CA ALA A 75 3.55 21.57 -1.90
C ALA A 75 3.18 20.07 -1.91
N ALA A 76 3.78 19.27 -2.79
CA ALA A 76 3.56 17.85 -2.87
C ALA A 76 4.00 17.11 -1.59
N ILE A 77 5.16 17.45 -1.01
CA ILE A 77 5.62 16.88 0.27
C ILE A 77 4.61 17.17 1.38
N LYS A 78 4.15 18.42 1.50
CA LYS A 78 3.16 18.81 2.50
C LYS A 78 1.83 18.08 2.29
N TRP A 79 1.35 18.02 1.06
CA TRP A 79 0.11 17.34 0.72
C TRP A 79 0.18 15.84 1.08
N CYS A 80 1.24 15.14 0.69
CA CYS A 80 1.46 13.74 1.07
C CYS A 80 1.42 13.55 2.60
N ALA A 81 2.10 14.43 3.35
CA ALA A 81 2.11 14.37 4.82
C ALA A 81 0.71 14.60 5.42
N ASP A 82 -0.07 15.56 4.90
CA ASP A 82 -1.39 15.87 5.41
C ASP A 82 -2.42 14.77 5.10
N VAL A 83 -2.32 14.14 3.92
CA VAL A 83 -3.17 12.97 3.58
C VAL A 83 -2.81 11.77 4.45
N SER A 84 -1.53 11.50 4.67
CA SER A 84 -1.08 10.39 5.53
C SER A 84 -1.62 10.49 6.96
N LYS A 85 -1.83 11.70 7.48
CA LYS A 85 -2.47 11.93 8.80
C LYS A 85 -3.94 11.50 8.86
N LYS A 86 -4.61 11.33 7.71
CA LYS A 86 -6.00 10.85 7.63
C LYS A 86 -6.11 9.35 7.91
N GLY A 87 -5.00 8.59 7.86
CA GLY A 87 -4.90 7.22 8.33
C GLY A 87 -5.31 6.12 7.34
N SER A 88 -5.82 6.45 6.14
CA SER A 88 -6.19 5.43 5.14
C SER A 88 -4.96 4.78 4.49
N HIS A 89 -3.90 5.55 4.32
CA HIS A 89 -2.61 5.11 3.79
C HIS A 89 -1.51 6.10 4.14
N GLU A 90 -0.26 5.65 4.07
CA GLU A 90 0.89 6.54 4.15
C GLU A 90 1.41 6.78 2.74
N VAL A 91 1.77 8.03 2.43
CA VAL A 91 2.42 8.40 1.18
C VAL A 91 3.52 9.45 1.44
N ARG A 92 4.66 9.30 0.76
CA ARG A 92 5.75 10.29 0.82
C ARG A 92 6.36 10.50 -0.56
N LEU A 93 6.70 11.74 -0.85
CA LEU A 93 7.55 12.08 -1.99
C LEU A 93 9.01 12.11 -1.50
N ILE A 94 9.88 11.33 -2.14
CA ILE A 94 11.31 11.27 -1.82
C ILE A 94 12.17 11.57 -3.04
N ASP A 95 13.36 12.09 -2.79
CA ASP A 95 14.37 12.31 -3.81
C ASP A 95 15.05 11.00 -4.20
N VAL A 96 15.34 10.83 -5.49
CA VAL A 96 16.12 9.69 -5.99
C VAL A 96 17.48 10.11 -6.57
N THR A 97 17.73 11.41 -6.69
CA THR A 97 19.01 11.91 -7.26
C THR A 97 20.18 11.76 -6.29
N GLY A 98 19.89 11.79 -4.99
CA GLY A 98 20.89 11.84 -3.92
C GLY A 98 21.21 13.27 -3.45
N GLU A 99 20.58 14.29 -4.07
CA GLU A 99 20.77 15.71 -3.74
C GLU A 99 19.43 16.38 -3.40
N PRO A 100 18.79 15.96 -2.28
CA PRO A 100 17.47 16.47 -1.90
C PRO A 100 17.56 17.94 -1.51
N ARG A 101 16.71 18.79 -2.11
CA ARG A 101 16.63 20.19 -1.74
C ARG A 101 15.96 20.35 -0.38
N GLY A 102 16.74 20.74 0.64
CA GLY A 102 16.25 20.98 2.00
C GLY A 102 16.22 19.74 2.91
N GLY A 103 16.73 18.59 2.48
CA GLY A 103 17.04 17.43 3.33
C GLY A 103 15.86 16.66 3.94
N VAL A 104 14.61 17.04 3.64
CA VAL A 104 13.43 16.45 4.30
C VAL A 104 12.84 15.25 3.54
N ASN A 105 13.11 15.13 2.25
CA ASN A 105 12.56 14.13 1.36
C ASN A 105 13.59 13.06 0.98
N VAL A 106 14.26 12.50 1.97
CA VAL A 106 15.27 11.45 1.81
C VAL A 106 14.67 10.05 1.99
N ALA A 107 15.37 9.04 1.46
CA ALA A 107 15.13 7.64 1.78
C ALA A 107 15.39 7.41 3.29
N LYS A 108 14.41 6.87 4.02
CA LYS A 108 14.47 6.75 5.50
C LYS A 108 14.94 5.39 5.98
N ASP A 109 14.59 4.34 5.26
CA ASP A 109 14.86 2.96 5.67
C ASP A 109 15.40 2.12 4.50
N ASP A 110 15.69 0.86 4.76
CA ASP A 110 16.28 -0.03 3.76
C ASP A 110 15.34 -0.33 2.60
N PHE A 111 14.01 -0.33 2.83
CA PHE A 111 13.03 -0.43 1.76
C PHE A 111 13.13 0.75 0.79
N ASP A 112 13.19 1.97 1.33
CA ASP A 112 13.31 3.18 0.51
C ASP A 112 14.62 3.16 -0.30
N LYS A 113 15.75 2.81 0.35
CA LYS A 113 17.07 2.74 -0.30
C LYS A 113 17.09 1.70 -1.42
N GLU A 114 16.59 0.49 -1.15
CA GLU A 114 16.53 -0.55 -2.18
C GLU A 114 15.56 -0.16 -3.29
N GLY A 115 14.40 0.41 -2.95
CA GLY A 115 13.44 0.92 -3.92
C GLY A 115 14.05 1.96 -4.86
N VAL A 116 14.76 2.95 -4.33
CA VAL A 116 15.49 3.95 -5.13
C VAL A 116 16.49 3.30 -6.08
N LYS A 117 17.25 2.31 -5.60
CA LYS A 117 18.20 1.54 -6.42
C LYS A 117 17.49 0.81 -7.57
N GLN A 118 16.36 0.15 -7.29
CA GLN A 118 15.57 -0.56 -8.30
C GLN A 118 14.99 0.39 -9.36
N LEU A 119 14.48 1.57 -8.94
CA LEU A 119 13.98 2.58 -9.86
C LEU A 119 15.09 3.16 -10.74
N LYS A 120 16.29 3.42 -10.19
CA LYS A 120 17.47 3.84 -10.97
C LYS A 120 17.92 2.77 -11.98
N ALA A 121 17.69 1.49 -11.67
CA ALA A 121 17.93 0.37 -12.59
C ALA A 121 16.83 0.21 -13.65
N GLY A 122 15.85 1.12 -13.72
CA GLY A 122 14.80 1.14 -14.73
C GLY A 122 13.56 0.32 -14.40
N LYS A 123 13.42 -0.20 -13.17
CA LYS A 123 12.17 -0.86 -12.76
C LYS A 123 11.04 0.15 -12.62
N GLY A 124 9.84 -0.22 -13.07
CA GLY A 124 8.64 0.60 -12.97
C GLY A 124 8.12 0.77 -11.55
N TYR A 125 8.48 -0.13 -10.63
CA TYR A 125 8.18 -0.07 -9.20
C TYR A 125 9.03 -1.10 -8.42
N TYR A 126 9.05 -0.95 -7.09
CA TYR A 126 9.53 -1.96 -6.15
C TYR A 126 8.51 -2.11 -5.02
N GLU A 127 8.28 -3.33 -4.53
CA GLU A 127 7.29 -3.59 -3.49
C GLU A 127 7.73 -4.65 -2.48
N GLN A 128 7.16 -4.56 -1.28
CA GLN A 128 7.26 -5.58 -0.22
C GLN A 128 5.96 -5.66 0.57
N LEU A 129 5.60 -6.86 1.00
CA LEU A 129 4.61 -7.06 2.05
C LEU A 129 5.30 -7.04 3.40
N ILE A 130 4.79 -6.23 4.33
CA ILE A 130 5.32 -6.11 5.68
C ILE A 130 4.23 -6.36 6.72
N LYS A 131 4.61 -6.87 7.89
CA LYS A 131 3.73 -6.94 9.06
C LYS A 131 4.02 -5.77 10.01
N LYS A 132 2.96 -5.13 10.52
CA LYS A 132 3.01 -4.17 11.64
C LYS A 132 1.97 -4.62 12.66
N GLY A 133 2.41 -5.29 13.74
CA GLY A 133 1.51 -6.01 14.64
C GLY A 133 0.77 -7.11 13.89
N ASP A 134 -0.53 -7.21 14.08
CA ASP A 134 -1.40 -8.22 13.46
C ASP A 134 -1.84 -7.87 12.03
N LYS A 135 -1.43 -6.70 11.52
CA LYS A 135 -1.86 -6.22 10.21
C LYS A 135 -0.75 -6.37 9.17
N THR A 136 -1.15 -6.76 7.98
CA THR A 136 -0.26 -6.78 6.80
C THR A 136 -0.45 -5.52 5.97
N TYR A 137 0.65 -4.98 5.49
CA TYR A 137 0.69 -3.81 4.61
C TYR A 137 1.48 -4.10 3.35
N LEU A 138 1.04 -3.54 2.25
CA LEU A 138 1.84 -3.43 1.03
C LEU A 138 2.61 -2.12 1.08
N ARG A 139 3.94 -2.20 1.05
CA ARG A 139 4.80 -1.06 0.72
C ARG A 139 5.12 -1.10 -0.76
N MET A 140 5.00 0.04 -1.44
CA MET A 140 5.36 0.16 -2.86
C MET A 140 6.02 1.52 -3.09
N ILE A 141 7.03 1.54 -3.95
CA ILE A 141 7.69 2.76 -4.42
C ILE A 141 7.60 2.82 -5.95
N THR A 142 7.23 3.98 -6.48
CA THR A 142 7.05 4.24 -7.91
C THR A 142 7.84 5.48 -8.34
N PRO A 143 8.36 5.53 -9.59
CA PRO A 143 9.18 6.65 -10.06
C PRO A 143 8.34 7.90 -10.32
N VAL A 144 8.89 9.08 -10.01
CA VAL A 144 8.40 10.38 -10.47
C VAL A 144 9.41 10.92 -11.48
N PRO A 145 9.13 10.82 -12.79
CA PRO A 145 10.04 11.26 -13.84
C PRO A 145 9.93 12.76 -14.10
N VAL A 146 10.92 13.32 -14.79
CA VAL A 146 10.80 14.62 -15.44
C VAL A 146 9.87 14.45 -16.65
N VAL A 147 8.78 15.21 -16.68
CA VAL A 147 7.77 15.17 -17.76
C VAL A 147 7.59 16.51 -18.47
N MET A 148 8.20 17.58 -17.95
CA MET A 148 8.15 18.92 -18.54
C MET A 148 9.36 19.76 -18.09
N GLU A 149 9.68 20.79 -18.84
CA GLU A 149 10.80 21.71 -18.55
C GLU A 149 10.69 22.36 -17.16
N LYS A 150 9.48 22.74 -16.74
CA LYS A 150 9.23 23.32 -15.41
C LYS A 150 9.73 22.43 -14.25
N CYS A 151 9.78 21.12 -14.42
CA CYS A 151 10.31 20.21 -13.41
C CYS A 151 11.81 20.47 -13.14
N THR A 152 12.56 20.94 -14.13
CA THR A 152 13.99 21.20 -14.02
C THR A 152 14.33 22.64 -13.64
N MET A 153 13.35 23.55 -13.67
CA MET A 153 13.54 24.98 -13.42
C MET A 153 14.13 25.27 -12.04
N CYS A 154 13.67 24.59 -11.00
CA CYS A 154 14.04 24.84 -9.61
C CYS A 154 15.21 23.97 -9.12
N HIS A 155 15.58 22.94 -9.87
CA HIS A 155 16.60 21.96 -9.47
C HIS A 155 17.73 21.90 -10.49
N LYS A 156 18.90 22.43 -10.12
CA LYS A 156 20.07 22.45 -11.02
C LYS A 156 20.54 21.03 -11.37
N ASN A 157 20.43 20.09 -10.45
CA ASN A 157 20.79 18.68 -10.61
C ASN A 157 19.83 17.90 -11.54
N TYR A 158 18.67 18.48 -11.91
CA TYR A 158 17.79 17.87 -12.91
C TYR A 158 18.15 18.28 -14.35
N LYS A 159 19.07 19.24 -14.51
CA LYS A 159 19.56 19.63 -15.85
C LYS A 159 20.30 18.45 -16.46
N GLY A 160 19.92 18.05 -17.67
CA GLY A 160 20.50 16.91 -18.36
C GLY A 160 19.88 15.55 -18.01
N VAL A 161 18.95 15.50 -17.06
CA VAL A 161 18.16 14.29 -16.83
C VAL A 161 17.29 14.03 -18.07
N LYS A 162 17.43 12.84 -18.65
CA LYS A 162 16.62 12.46 -19.82
C LYS A 162 15.15 12.34 -19.46
N ASN A 163 14.29 12.73 -20.41
CA ASN A 163 12.84 12.54 -20.22
C ASN A 163 12.51 11.09 -19.86
N GLY A 164 11.68 10.89 -18.86
CA GLY A 164 11.33 9.55 -18.34
C GLY A 164 12.24 9.03 -17.23
N GLN A 165 13.42 9.61 -17.01
CA GLN A 165 14.26 9.22 -15.88
C GLN A 165 13.70 9.75 -14.55
N PRO A 166 13.73 8.93 -13.47
CA PRO A 166 13.20 9.36 -12.18
C PRO A 166 14.11 10.38 -11.50
N VAL A 167 13.54 11.48 -11.04
CA VAL A 167 14.17 12.49 -10.19
C VAL A 167 13.60 12.45 -8.76
N GLY A 168 12.46 11.85 -8.60
CA GLY A 168 11.79 11.56 -7.35
C GLY A 168 11.12 10.20 -7.37
N ALA A 169 10.55 9.83 -6.24
CA ALA A 169 9.69 8.66 -6.12
C ALA A 169 8.56 8.94 -5.14
N LEU A 170 7.40 8.31 -5.37
CA LEU A 170 6.33 8.21 -4.39
C LEU A 170 6.43 6.85 -3.70
N THR A 171 6.49 6.87 -2.37
CA THR A 171 6.47 5.65 -1.56
C THR A 171 5.14 5.57 -0.81
N TYR A 172 4.52 4.41 -0.86
CA TYR A 172 3.19 4.11 -0.30
C TYR A 172 3.28 3.03 0.76
N THR A 173 2.42 3.12 1.77
CA THR A 173 2.10 2.00 2.68
C THR A 173 0.58 1.92 2.76
N VAL A 174 -0.01 0.84 2.26
CA VAL A 174 -1.46 0.60 2.27
C VAL A 174 -1.79 -0.70 2.99
N PRO A 175 -2.90 -0.78 3.75
CA PRO A 175 -3.32 -2.02 4.36
C PRO A 175 -3.68 -3.08 3.30
N VAL A 176 -3.46 -4.34 3.62
CA VAL A 176 -3.86 -5.51 2.82
C VAL A 176 -5.08 -6.11 3.47
N GLU A 177 -6.27 -5.81 2.88
CA GLU A 177 -7.60 -6.19 3.38
C GLU A 177 -8.37 -7.00 2.34
#